data_de16026a7c74a11608745550be8d4654
#
_entry.id   de16026a7c74a11608745550be8d4654
#
_cell.length_a   1.000
_cell.length_b   1.000
_cell.length_c   1.000
_cell.angle_alpha   90.00
_cell.angle_beta   90.00
_cell.angle_gamma   90.00
#
_symmetry.space_group_name_H-M   'P 1'
#
loop_
_entity.id
_entity.type
_entity.pdbx_description
1 polymer ?
#
loop_
_entity_poly.entity_id
_entity_poly.type
_entity_poly.pdbx_seq_one_letter_code
_entity_poly.pdbx_strand_id
1 'polypeptide(L)'
;MTETIDHTPTTAREADPFPVKGMDAVVFAVGNAKQAAHYYSTAFGMKLVAYSGPENGSRETANYVLTNGSARFVFTSVIKATSDWGRFIDEHVAAHGDGVIDLAIEVPDARAAYAHAVEQGATGLVEPYELKDENGTVVLAAIATYGKTRHTLVDRSGYDGPYLPGYVAAQPIVEPPAKRTFQAIDHCVGNVELGRMNEWVAFYNKVMGFTNMKEFVGDDIATEYSALMSKVVADGTKKVKFPINEPAIAKKKSQIDEYLEFYGGPGVQHIALATNDIVATVRAMRAAGVEFLSVPDAYYDTLGEWVGDTRVPIDELRELKILADRDEDGYLLQIFTKPVQDRPTVFFEMIERHGSMGFGKGNFKALFEAIEREQEKRGNL
;
A
#
# COMPACT_ATOMS: atom_id res chain seq x y z
N MET A 1 25.85 -1.08 57.15
CA MET A 1 26.38 -1.13 55.79
C MET A 1 25.20 -0.81 54.87
N THR A 2 25.18 0.42 54.36
CA THR A 2 24.14 0.97 53.49
C THR A 2 24.65 0.75 52.07
N GLU A 3 24.03 -0.13 51.31
CA GLU A 3 24.30 -0.30 49.89
C GLU A 3 23.72 0.89 49.13
N THR A 4 24.60 1.63 48.47
CA THR A 4 24.28 2.69 47.53
C THR A 4 23.87 2.05 46.22
N ILE A 5 22.61 2.17 45.82
CA ILE A 5 22.11 1.77 44.52
C ILE A 5 22.64 2.80 43.49
N ASP A 6 23.54 2.35 42.66
CA ASP A 6 24.08 3.14 41.54
C ASP A 6 23.03 3.25 40.44
N HIS A 7 22.43 4.44 40.29
CA HIS A 7 21.56 4.77 39.18
C HIS A 7 22.43 5.17 37.97
N THR A 8 22.81 4.19 37.16
CA THR A 8 23.34 4.43 35.83
C THR A 8 22.27 5.19 35.01
N PRO A 9 22.56 6.36 34.42
CA PRO A 9 21.58 7.07 33.62
C PRO A 9 21.25 6.22 32.38
N THR A 10 19.97 5.95 32.20
CA THR A 10 19.42 5.36 30.96
C THR A 10 19.88 6.26 29.80
N THR A 11 20.69 5.72 28.91
CA THR A 11 21.09 6.41 27.67
C THR A 11 19.85 6.94 26.98
N ALA A 12 19.78 8.25 26.77
CA ALA A 12 18.73 8.88 26.00
C ALA A 12 18.65 8.14 24.64
N ARG A 13 17.47 7.60 24.34
CA ARG A 13 17.20 6.99 23.03
C ARG A 13 17.50 8.07 21.99
N GLU A 14 18.45 7.81 21.09
CA GLU A 14 18.70 8.75 20.00
C GLU A 14 17.39 9.07 19.32
N ALA A 15 17.15 10.36 19.07
CA ALA A 15 15.91 10.80 18.42
C ALA A 15 15.85 10.14 17.03
N ASP A 16 14.70 9.62 16.67
CA ASP A 16 14.46 9.08 15.33
C ASP A 16 14.81 10.16 14.29
N PRO A 17 15.79 9.93 13.41
CA PRO A 17 16.21 10.94 12.44
C PRO A 17 15.18 11.17 11.33
N PHE A 18 14.24 10.26 11.15
CA PHE A 18 13.16 10.34 10.16
C PHE A 18 11.82 9.95 10.79
N PRO A 19 11.27 10.77 11.68
CA PRO A 19 10.03 10.44 12.36
C PRO A 19 8.85 10.46 11.39
N VAL A 20 8.04 9.40 11.45
CA VAL A 20 6.86 9.19 10.60
C VAL A 20 5.60 9.20 11.45
N LYS A 21 4.57 9.93 11.01
CA LYS A 21 3.25 9.90 11.65
C LYS A 21 2.36 8.78 11.10
N GLY A 22 2.49 8.47 9.79
CA GLY A 22 1.75 7.43 9.09
C GLY A 22 1.75 7.63 7.58
N MET A 23 1.00 6.78 6.88
CA MET A 23 0.69 7.01 5.47
C MET A 23 -0.24 8.23 5.34
N ASP A 24 0.13 9.21 4.50
CA ASP A 24 -0.75 10.32 4.18
C ASP A 24 -1.77 9.93 3.11
N ALA A 25 -1.29 9.42 1.99
CA ALA A 25 -2.13 9.00 0.88
C ALA A 25 -1.41 8.00 -0.05
N VAL A 26 -2.18 7.18 -0.76
CA VAL A 26 -1.73 6.51 -1.98
C VAL A 26 -2.28 7.27 -3.18
N VAL A 27 -1.40 7.76 -4.04
CA VAL A 27 -1.77 8.54 -5.23
C VAL A 27 -1.63 7.67 -6.47
N PHE A 28 -2.72 7.60 -7.24
CA PHE A 28 -2.79 6.85 -8.48
C PHE A 28 -2.80 7.81 -9.68
N ALA A 29 -1.96 7.52 -10.68
CA ALA A 29 -2.18 8.02 -12.02
C ALA A 29 -3.13 7.07 -12.75
N VAL A 30 -4.22 7.60 -13.29
CA VAL A 30 -5.26 6.79 -13.94
C VAL A 30 -5.70 7.46 -15.25
N GLY A 31 -6.18 6.66 -16.20
CA GLY A 31 -6.70 7.18 -17.46
C GLY A 31 -7.97 8.03 -17.30
N ASN A 32 -8.78 7.77 -16.25
CA ASN A 32 -9.98 8.53 -15.96
C ASN A 32 -10.27 8.60 -14.45
N ALA A 33 -9.83 9.66 -13.80
CA ALA A 33 -9.98 9.84 -12.36
C ALA A 33 -11.44 9.88 -11.89
N LYS A 34 -12.36 10.41 -12.70
CA LYS A 34 -13.80 10.43 -12.37
C LYS A 34 -14.40 9.03 -12.30
N GLN A 35 -14.05 8.17 -13.27
CA GLN A 35 -14.51 6.76 -13.28
C GLN A 35 -13.85 5.96 -12.16
N ALA A 36 -12.56 6.15 -11.93
CA ALA A 36 -11.85 5.52 -10.81
C ALA A 36 -12.49 5.92 -9.46
N ALA A 37 -12.74 7.21 -9.24
CA ALA A 37 -13.40 7.69 -8.03
C ALA A 37 -14.79 7.04 -7.83
N HIS A 38 -15.58 6.88 -8.90
CA HIS A 38 -16.87 6.20 -8.83
C HIS A 38 -16.71 4.71 -8.47
N TYR A 39 -15.76 4.02 -9.12
CA TYR A 39 -15.49 2.60 -8.84
C TYR A 39 -15.11 2.39 -7.38
N TYR A 40 -14.12 3.13 -6.86
CA TYR A 40 -13.66 2.97 -5.49
C TYR A 40 -14.69 3.45 -4.45
N SER A 41 -15.55 4.42 -4.79
CA SER A 41 -16.67 4.78 -3.92
C SER A 41 -17.70 3.63 -3.83
N THR A 42 -18.04 3.00 -4.95
CA THR A 42 -19.05 1.95 -5.01
C THR A 42 -18.50 0.61 -4.51
N ALA A 43 -17.33 0.20 -5.00
CA ALA A 43 -16.81 -1.14 -4.76
C ALA A 43 -16.04 -1.26 -3.43
N PHE A 44 -15.37 -0.19 -2.98
CA PHE A 44 -14.59 -0.17 -1.75
C PHE A 44 -15.26 0.64 -0.62
N GLY A 45 -16.42 1.23 -0.87
CA GLY A 45 -17.10 2.06 0.13
C GLY A 45 -16.33 3.29 0.55
N MET A 46 -15.46 3.81 -0.30
CA MET A 46 -14.67 5.00 -0.01
C MET A 46 -15.50 6.27 -0.25
N LYS A 47 -15.39 7.23 0.65
CA LYS A 47 -16.11 8.51 0.58
C LYS A 47 -15.26 9.54 -0.16
N LEU A 48 -15.77 10.14 -1.23
CA LEU A 48 -15.18 11.33 -1.83
C LEU A 48 -15.25 12.48 -0.82
N VAL A 49 -14.13 13.13 -0.55
CA VAL A 49 -14.01 14.21 0.45
C VAL A 49 -13.48 15.51 -0.15
N ALA A 50 -12.65 15.42 -1.21
CA ALA A 50 -12.08 16.61 -1.85
C ALA A 50 -11.89 16.39 -3.35
N TYR A 51 -11.88 17.50 -4.08
CA TYR A 51 -11.72 17.55 -5.53
C TYR A 51 -10.86 18.74 -5.94
N SER A 52 -10.05 18.53 -6.97
CA SER A 52 -9.36 19.60 -7.69
C SER A 52 -9.43 19.31 -9.19
N GLY A 53 -9.93 20.28 -9.98
CA GLY A 53 -10.12 20.12 -11.41
C GLY A 53 -10.41 21.44 -12.10
N PRO A 54 -10.88 21.42 -13.35
CA PRO A 54 -11.11 22.62 -14.16
C PRO A 54 -12.06 23.63 -13.49
N GLU A 55 -13.04 23.14 -12.74
CA GLU A 55 -14.07 23.96 -12.09
C GLU A 55 -13.50 24.82 -10.97
N ASN A 56 -12.38 24.43 -10.37
CA ASN A 56 -11.71 25.16 -9.29
C ASN A 56 -10.25 25.54 -9.60
N GLY A 57 -9.92 25.61 -10.92
CA GLY A 57 -8.67 26.22 -11.40
C GLY A 57 -7.57 25.26 -11.80
N SER A 58 -7.65 23.96 -11.49
CA SER A 58 -6.71 22.96 -11.99
C SER A 58 -7.06 22.56 -13.43
N ARG A 59 -6.42 23.19 -14.41
CA ARG A 59 -6.77 23.02 -15.83
C ARG A 59 -6.04 21.85 -16.50
N GLU A 60 -5.01 21.30 -15.86
CA GLU A 60 -4.17 20.23 -16.41
C GLU A 60 -4.57 18.85 -15.92
N THR A 61 -5.07 18.77 -14.69
CA THR A 61 -5.43 17.51 -14.05
C THR A 61 -6.80 17.58 -13.37
N ALA A 62 -7.46 16.44 -13.28
CA ALA A 62 -8.59 16.21 -12.38
C ALA A 62 -8.16 15.24 -11.29
N ASN A 63 -8.43 15.61 -10.03
CA ASN A 63 -7.95 14.89 -8.85
C ASN A 63 -9.11 14.68 -7.88
N TYR A 64 -9.34 13.42 -7.51
CA TYR A 64 -10.40 13.00 -6.60
C TYR A 64 -9.78 12.36 -5.37
N VAL A 65 -10.11 12.88 -4.19
CA VAL A 65 -9.60 12.38 -2.90
C VAL A 65 -10.68 11.61 -2.19
N LEU A 66 -10.44 10.33 -1.97
CA LEU A 66 -11.35 9.42 -1.32
C LEU A 66 -10.76 8.93 0.01
N THR A 67 -11.62 8.77 1.02
CA THR A 67 -11.20 8.26 2.34
C THR A 67 -12.14 7.19 2.85
N ASN A 68 -11.58 6.24 3.63
CA ASN A 68 -12.32 5.35 4.51
C ASN A 68 -11.43 5.05 5.72
N GLY A 69 -11.84 5.47 6.90
CA GLY A 69 -10.93 5.52 8.05
C GLY A 69 -9.81 6.54 7.83
N SER A 70 -8.59 6.14 8.13
CA SER A 70 -7.38 6.90 7.80
C SER A 70 -6.80 6.53 6.43
N ALA A 71 -7.36 5.51 5.76
CA ALA A 71 -6.96 5.21 4.39
C ALA A 71 -7.43 6.32 3.44
N ARG A 72 -6.50 6.88 2.67
CA ARG A 72 -6.74 7.93 1.69
C ARG A 72 -6.17 7.54 0.34
N PHE A 73 -7.02 7.60 -0.70
CA PHE A 73 -6.63 7.42 -2.08
C PHE A 73 -6.85 8.71 -2.85
N VAL A 74 -5.91 9.05 -3.72
CA VAL A 74 -6.01 10.18 -4.63
C VAL A 74 -5.92 9.64 -6.05
N PHE A 75 -6.97 9.83 -6.83
CA PHE A 75 -6.97 9.47 -8.24
C PHE A 75 -6.75 10.72 -9.07
N THR A 76 -5.68 10.72 -9.85
CA THR A 76 -5.32 11.84 -10.73
C THR A 76 -5.29 11.39 -12.18
N SER A 77 -5.94 12.16 -13.05
CA SER A 77 -5.85 11.99 -14.51
C SER A 77 -5.47 13.30 -15.17
N VAL A 78 -4.73 13.20 -16.27
CA VAL A 78 -4.36 14.35 -17.06
C VAL A 78 -5.55 14.77 -17.95
N ILE A 79 -5.77 16.09 -18.06
CA ILE A 79 -6.71 16.71 -19.00
C ILE A 79 -5.92 17.32 -20.16
N LYS A 80 -4.79 17.95 -19.82
CA LYS A 80 -3.90 18.57 -20.79
C LYS A 80 -2.46 18.59 -20.26
N ALA A 81 -1.59 17.82 -20.87
CA ALA A 81 -0.19 17.68 -20.46
C ALA A 81 0.68 18.87 -20.89
N THR A 82 0.57 20.01 -20.21
CA THR A 82 1.35 21.24 -20.52
C THR A 82 2.51 21.47 -19.57
N SER A 83 2.39 21.07 -18.31
CA SER A 83 3.48 21.10 -17.32
C SER A 83 4.26 19.79 -17.29
N ASP A 84 5.40 19.77 -16.57
CA ASP A 84 6.17 18.56 -16.33
C ASP A 84 5.35 17.53 -15.55
N TRP A 85 4.52 17.97 -14.60
CA TRP A 85 3.65 17.09 -13.85
C TRP A 85 2.56 16.47 -14.71
N GLY A 86 1.91 17.26 -15.57
CA GLY A 86 0.91 16.74 -16.51
C GLY A 86 1.53 15.74 -17.50
N ARG A 87 2.73 16.02 -18.02
CA ARG A 87 3.48 15.09 -18.89
C ARG A 87 3.85 13.81 -18.16
N PHE A 88 4.33 13.90 -16.92
CA PHE A 88 4.66 12.73 -16.12
C PHE A 88 3.46 11.78 -15.93
N ILE A 89 2.27 12.32 -15.63
CA ILE A 89 1.05 11.51 -15.48
C ILE A 89 0.64 10.86 -16.81
N ASP A 90 0.67 11.63 -17.91
CA ASP A 90 0.32 11.15 -19.25
C ASP A 90 1.24 10.01 -19.71
N GLU A 91 2.55 10.22 -19.60
CA GLU A 91 3.57 9.24 -19.91
C GLU A 91 3.48 7.99 -19.01
N HIS A 92 3.17 8.19 -17.72
CA HIS A 92 3.00 7.08 -16.79
C HIS A 92 1.82 6.20 -17.21
N VAL A 93 0.67 6.79 -17.47
CA VAL A 93 -0.53 6.02 -17.88
C VAL A 93 -0.31 5.33 -19.23
N ALA A 94 0.36 5.98 -20.17
CA ALA A 94 0.69 5.38 -21.46
C ALA A 94 1.63 4.16 -21.31
N ALA A 95 2.66 4.28 -20.47
CA ALA A 95 3.65 3.21 -20.29
C ALA A 95 3.14 2.09 -19.37
N HIS A 96 2.55 2.44 -18.23
CA HIS A 96 2.27 1.52 -17.13
C HIS A 96 0.78 1.18 -16.97
N GLY A 97 -0.14 1.94 -17.59
CA GLY A 97 -1.56 1.89 -17.29
C GLY A 97 -1.88 2.60 -15.98
N ASP A 98 -3.06 2.36 -15.45
CA ASP A 98 -3.45 2.87 -14.13
C ASP A 98 -2.53 2.25 -13.05
N GLY A 99 -1.94 3.08 -12.21
CA GLY A 99 -0.98 2.59 -11.21
C GLY A 99 -0.65 3.62 -10.13
N VAL A 100 0.03 3.17 -9.10
CA VAL A 100 0.47 4.03 -8.00
C VAL A 100 1.73 4.78 -8.40
N ILE A 101 1.68 6.10 -8.28
CA ILE A 101 2.82 6.99 -8.53
C ILE A 101 3.42 7.56 -7.26
N ASP A 102 2.69 7.55 -6.16
CA ASP A 102 3.14 8.14 -4.90
C ASP A 102 2.59 7.40 -3.69
N LEU A 103 3.48 7.03 -2.81
CA LEU A 103 3.19 6.55 -1.46
C LEU A 103 3.54 7.69 -0.50
N ALA A 104 2.61 8.65 -0.36
CA ALA A 104 2.82 9.85 0.43
C ALA A 104 2.83 9.54 1.94
N ILE A 105 3.79 10.12 2.65
CA ILE A 105 4.05 9.86 4.07
C ILE A 105 3.89 11.15 4.86
N GLU A 106 3.06 11.10 5.90
CA GLU A 106 2.95 12.21 6.83
C GLU A 106 4.12 12.22 7.81
N VAL A 107 4.80 13.36 7.87
CA VAL A 107 5.95 13.63 8.74
C VAL A 107 5.69 14.88 9.59
N PRO A 108 6.33 15.03 10.76
CA PRO A 108 6.18 16.24 11.58
C PRO A 108 6.83 17.49 10.96
N ASP A 109 7.86 17.32 10.14
CA ASP A 109 8.60 18.38 9.45
C ASP A 109 9.13 17.86 8.11
N ALA A 110 8.50 18.27 7.00
CA ALA A 110 8.88 17.84 5.65
C ALA A 110 10.24 18.40 5.19
N ARG A 111 10.66 19.57 5.74
CA ARG A 111 11.97 20.15 5.40
C ARG A 111 13.10 19.35 6.02
N ALA A 112 12.97 19.02 7.32
CA ALA A 112 13.95 18.22 8.03
C ALA A 112 14.02 16.80 7.47
N ALA A 113 12.88 16.16 7.20
CA ALA A 113 12.81 14.83 6.63
C ALA A 113 13.45 14.76 5.23
N TYR A 114 13.19 15.73 4.35
CA TYR A 114 13.81 15.83 3.03
C TYR A 114 15.32 16.03 3.12
N ALA A 115 15.78 16.97 3.96
CA ALA A 115 17.22 17.25 4.12
C ALA A 115 17.95 16.00 4.59
N HIS A 116 17.42 15.31 5.61
CA HIS A 116 17.97 14.04 6.09
C HIS A 116 18.01 12.98 4.98
N ALA A 117 16.88 12.77 4.27
CA ALA A 117 16.82 11.77 3.22
C ALA A 117 17.87 11.99 2.12
N VAL A 118 18.02 13.22 1.64
CA VAL A 118 19.00 13.58 0.60
C VAL A 118 20.43 13.42 1.13
N GLU A 119 20.71 13.84 2.36
CA GLU A 119 22.01 13.63 3.02
C GLU A 119 22.36 12.14 3.10
N GLN A 120 21.36 11.29 3.35
CA GLN A 120 21.53 9.83 3.38
C GLN A 120 21.55 9.18 1.98
N GLY A 121 21.45 9.96 0.91
CA GLY A 121 21.64 9.52 -0.46
C GLY A 121 20.37 9.29 -1.26
N ALA A 122 19.21 9.74 -0.79
CA ALA A 122 18.00 9.76 -1.60
C ALA A 122 18.13 10.74 -2.78
N THR A 123 17.53 10.39 -3.91
CA THR A 123 17.35 11.33 -5.02
C THR A 123 16.16 12.25 -4.71
N GLY A 124 16.42 13.55 -4.50
CA GLY A 124 15.39 14.55 -4.37
C GLY A 124 14.68 14.77 -5.71
N LEU A 125 13.36 14.72 -5.70
CA LEU A 125 12.52 15.02 -6.87
C LEU A 125 11.91 16.41 -6.80
N VAL A 126 11.49 16.82 -5.61
CA VAL A 126 10.90 18.14 -5.35
C VAL A 126 11.43 18.65 -4.03
N GLU A 127 12.11 19.78 -4.07
CA GLU A 127 12.57 20.47 -2.86
C GLU A 127 11.39 20.93 -1.99
N PRO A 128 11.60 21.11 -0.67
CA PRO A 128 10.53 21.55 0.23
C PRO A 128 9.92 22.89 -0.20
N TYR A 129 8.60 22.89 -0.37
CA TYR A 129 7.82 24.08 -0.71
C TYR A 129 6.53 24.15 0.09
N GLU A 130 5.95 25.33 0.14
CA GLU A 130 4.69 25.58 0.86
C GLU A 130 3.53 25.79 -0.10
N LEU A 131 2.41 25.14 0.22
CA LEU A 131 1.10 25.47 -0.33
C LEU A 131 0.27 26.15 0.77
N LYS A 132 -0.45 27.22 0.40
CA LYS A 132 -1.27 28.01 1.35
C LYS A 132 -2.63 28.34 0.77
N ASP A 133 -3.63 28.29 1.63
CA ASP A 133 -4.96 28.87 1.42
C ASP A 133 -5.53 29.40 2.73
N GLU A 134 -6.83 29.70 2.78
CA GLU A 134 -7.52 30.17 3.98
C GLU A 134 -7.54 29.15 5.14
N ASN A 135 -7.31 27.87 4.85
CA ASN A 135 -7.30 26.79 5.86
C ASN A 135 -5.90 26.55 6.45
N GLY A 136 -4.87 27.28 5.98
CA GLY A 136 -3.54 27.19 6.53
C GLY A 136 -2.46 26.86 5.52
N THR A 137 -1.41 26.17 5.98
CA THR A 137 -0.22 25.85 5.20
C THR A 137 0.11 24.35 5.28
N VAL A 138 0.43 23.75 4.14
CA VAL A 138 1.04 22.42 4.04
C VAL A 138 2.45 22.58 3.47
N VAL A 139 3.43 21.90 4.04
CA VAL A 139 4.77 21.80 3.48
C VAL A 139 4.93 20.43 2.81
N LEU A 140 5.38 20.43 1.58
CA LEU A 140 5.58 19.25 0.76
C LEU A 140 7.01 19.16 0.25
N ALA A 141 7.54 17.94 0.17
CA ALA A 141 8.77 17.62 -0.55
C ALA A 141 8.63 16.23 -1.16
N ALA A 142 9.48 15.83 -2.11
CA ALA A 142 9.40 14.50 -2.67
C ALA A 142 10.78 13.90 -2.96
N ILE A 143 10.92 12.60 -2.67
CA ILE A 143 12.08 11.77 -2.98
C ILE A 143 11.69 10.61 -3.88
N ALA A 144 12.63 10.16 -4.73
CA ALA A 144 12.44 8.99 -5.57
C ALA A 144 12.53 7.69 -4.74
N THR A 145 11.76 6.68 -5.15
CA THR A 145 11.94 5.28 -4.76
C THR A 145 11.98 4.40 -6.02
N TYR A 146 11.65 3.13 -5.95
CA TYR A 146 11.75 2.21 -7.08
C TYR A 146 10.87 2.61 -8.27
N GLY A 147 11.39 2.41 -9.47
CA GLY A 147 10.67 2.67 -10.73
C GLY A 147 10.31 4.14 -10.92
N LYS A 148 9.03 4.39 -11.16
CA LYS A 148 8.44 5.73 -11.28
C LYS A 148 7.63 6.13 -10.02
N THR A 149 7.72 5.35 -8.96
CA THR A 149 7.09 5.63 -7.67
C THR A 149 7.94 6.64 -6.89
N ARG A 150 7.29 7.46 -6.08
CA ARG A 150 7.95 8.41 -5.17
C ARG A 150 7.34 8.37 -3.78
N HIS A 151 7.99 9.01 -2.84
CA HIS A 151 7.44 9.38 -1.55
C HIS A 151 7.33 10.89 -1.45
N THR A 152 6.11 11.41 -1.44
CA THR A 152 5.86 12.79 -1.02
C THR A 152 5.86 12.82 0.51
N LEU A 153 6.68 13.68 1.07
CA LEU A 153 6.77 13.96 2.51
C LEU A 153 5.83 15.11 2.80
N VAL A 154 4.85 14.88 3.68
CA VAL A 154 3.73 15.80 3.91
C VAL A 154 3.73 16.27 5.35
N ASP A 155 4.01 17.55 5.59
CA ASP A 155 3.75 18.20 6.88
C ASP A 155 2.47 19.03 6.74
N ARG A 156 1.39 18.52 7.32
CA ARG A 156 0.09 19.18 7.36
C ARG A 156 -0.29 19.69 8.75
N SER A 157 0.68 19.84 9.64
CA SER A 157 0.44 20.27 11.03
C SER A 157 -0.19 21.66 11.13
N GLY A 158 -0.02 22.50 10.13
CA GLY A 158 -0.58 23.85 10.03
C GLY A 158 -1.77 23.96 9.06
N TYR A 159 -2.53 22.87 8.80
CA TYR A 159 -3.58 22.87 7.79
C TYR A 159 -4.83 22.09 8.20
N ASP A 160 -5.99 22.75 8.15
CA ASP A 160 -7.30 22.20 8.52
C ASP A 160 -8.27 22.06 7.33
N GLY A 161 -7.77 22.18 6.09
CA GLY A 161 -8.58 22.06 4.87
C GLY A 161 -8.87 20.59 4.48
N PRO A 162 -9.65 20.38 3.40
CA PRO A 162 -10.17 19.06 3.05
C PRO A 162 -9.09 18.07 2.61
N TYR A 163 -7.98 18.54 2.03
CA TYR A 163 -6.84 17.71 1.63
C TYR A 163 -5.55 18.52 1.50
N LEU A 164 -5.40 19.33 0.46
CA LEU A 164 -4.29 20.25 0.20
C LEU A 164 -4.84 21.58 -0.26
N PRO A 165 -4.11 22.70 -0.11
CA PRO A 165 -4.47 23.96 -0.72
C PRO A 165 -4.72 23.80 -2.23
N GLY A 166 -5.83 24.42 -2.71
CA GLY A 166 -6.30 24.27 -4.08
C GLY A 166 -7.31 23.14 -4.30
N TYR A 167 -7.60 22.33 -3.28
CA TYR A 167 -8.70 21.38 -3.29
C TYR A 167 -9.94 21.97 -2.60
N VAL A 168 -11.10 21.67 -3.13
CA VAL A 168 -12.38 22.02 -2.50
C VAL A 168 -13.03 20.79 -1.90
N ALA A 169 -13.78 20.98 -0.82
CA ALA A 169 -14.59 19.91 -0.24
C ALA A 169 -15.61 19.40 -1.27
N ALA A 170 -15.76 18.09 -1.36
CA ALA A 170 -16.64 17.45 -2.32
C ALA A 170 -17.71 16.61 -1.62
N GLN A 171 -18.88 16.50 -2.26
CA GLN A 171 -19.93 15.60 -1.77
C GLN A 171 -19.64 14.16 -2.18
N PRO A 172 -20.04 13.16 -1.38
CA PRO A 172 -19.91 11.76 -1.73
C PRO A 172 -20.56 11.45 -3.09
N ILE A 173 -19.92 10.61 -3.89
CA ILE A 173 -20.46 10.16 -5.19
C ILE A 173 -21.65 9.23 -4.99
N VAL A 174 -21.53 8.34 -3.99
CA VAL A 174 -22.57 7.42 -3.54
C VAL A 174 -22.70 7.54 -2.04
N GLU A 175 -23.86 7.15 -1.49
CA GLU A 175 -24.03 7.13 -0.03
C GLU A 175 -23.01 6.17 0.57
N PRO A 176 -22.10 6.66 1.46
CA PRO A 176 -21.12 5.80 2.07
C PRO A 176 -21.78 4.78 3.00
N PRO A 177 -21.19 3.59 3.19
CA PRO A 177 -21.73 2.60 4.10
C PRO A 177 -21.86 3.16 5.52
N ALA A 178 -22.94 2.78 6.21
CA ALA A 178 -23.25 3.26 7.57
C ALA A 178 -22.14 2.93 8.59
N LYS A 179 -21.41 1.83 8.37
CA LYS A 179 -20.22 1.46 9.15
C LYS A 179 -18.99 1.62 8.28
N ARG A 180 -17.91 2.10 8.92
CA ARG A 180 -16.59 2.21 8.30
C ARG A 180 -16.11 0.82 7.87
N THR A 181 -15.76 0.66 6.59
CA THR A 181 -15.27 -0.59 6.02
C THR A 181 -13.81 -0.82 6.38
N PHE A 182 -12.97 0.22 6.19
CA PHE A 182 -11.53 0.16 6.46
C PHE A 182 -11.14 1.07 7.62
N GLN A 183 -10.05 0.73 8.28
CA GLN A 183 -9.47 1.52 9.36
C GLN A 183 -8.28 2.36 8.87
N ALA A 184 -7.39 1.74 8.12
CA ALA A 184 -6.13 2.31 7.66
C ALA A 184 -5.58 1.53 6.46
N ILE A 185 -4.56 2.09 5.83
CA ILE A 185 -3.62 1.33 5.00
C ILE A 185 -2.71 0.54 5.95
N ASP A 186 -2.72 -0.78 5.86
CA ASP A 186 -1.87 -1.65 6.69
C ASP A 186 -0.43 -1.68 6.15
N HIS A 187 -0.27 -1.93 4.86
CA HIS A 187 1.02 -1.94 4.16
C HIS A 187 0.85 -1.72 2.66
N CYS A 188 1.95 -1.35 1.99
CA CYS A 188 2.02 -1.24 0.53
C CYS A 188 3.21 -2.05 0.03
N VAL A 189 3.00 -2.92 -0.94
CA VAL A 189 4.00 -3.86 -1.45
C VAL A 189 4.57 -3.37 -2.77
N GLY A 190 5.90 -3.30 -2.85
CA GLY A 190 6.62 -2.97 -4.07
C GLY A 190 7.23 -4.21 -4.72
N ASN A 191 7.12 -4.32 -6.03
CA ASN A 191 7.84 -5.29 -6.84
C ASN A 191 9.04 -4.61 -7.51
N VAL A 192 10.20 -5.24 -7.42
CA VAL A 192 11.45 -4.77 -8.03
C VAL A 192 12.09 -5.89 -8.85
N GLU A 193 13.06 -5.53 -9.68
CA GLU A 193 13.76 -6.50 -10.55
C GLU A 193 14.60 -7.47 -9.71
N LEU A 194 14.90 -8.62 -10.32
CA LEU A 194 15.78 -9.64 -9.74
C LEU A 194 17.11 -9.04 -9.28
N GLY A 195 17.49 -9.29 -8.04
CA GLY A 195 18.72 -8.81 -7.42
C GLY A 195 18.62 -7.38 -6.86
N ARG A 196 17.47 -6.70 -6.95
CA ARG A 196 17.31 -5.30 -6.51
C ARG A 196 16.64 -5.15 -5.14
N MET A 197 16.03 -6.20 -4.59
CA MET A 197 15.33 -6.15 -3.30
C MET A 197 16.23 -5.64 -2.17
N ASN A 198 17.44 -6.18 -2.05
CA ASN A 198 18.36 -5.79 -0.98
C ASN A 198 18.83 -4.34 -1.10
N GLU A 199 18.96 -3.80 -2.30
CA GLU A 199 19.27 -2.40 -2.54
C GLU A 199 18.16 -1.49 -2.00
N TRP A 200 16.88 -1.81 -2.30
CA TRP A 200 15.76 -1.03 -1.82
C TRP A 200 15.53 -1.19 -0.31
N VAL A 201 15.74 -2.37 0.24
CA VAL A 201 15.75 -2.55 1.70
C VAL A 201 16.82 -1.68 2.35
N ALA A 202 18.04 -1.66 1.81
CA ALA A 202 19.12 -0.81 2.30
C ALA A 202 18.79 0.70 2.15
N PHE A 203 18.12 1.08 1.07
CA PHE A 203 17.61 2.44 0.88
C PHE A 203 16.69 2.84 2.02
N TYR A 204 15.63 2.07 2.33
CA TYR A 204 14.70 2.39 3.41
C TYR A 204 15.39 2.43 4.78
N ASN A 205 16.29 1.49 5.04
CA ASN A 205 17.03 1.47 6.30
C ASN A 205 17.91 2.72 6.45
N LYS A 206 18.63 3.12 5.40
CA LYS A 206 19.57 4.23 5.45
C LYS A 206 18.88 5.60 5.37
N VAL A 207 17.94 5.74 4.41
CA VAL A 207 17.32 7.02 4.08
C VAL A 207 16.21 7.39 5.07
N MET A 208 15.44 6.39 5.52
CA MET A 208 14.27 6.63 6.37
C MET A 208 14.40 6.03 7.78
N GLY A 209 15.53 5.41 8.11
CA GLY A 209 15.72 4.78 9.42
C GLY A 209 14.78 3.60 9.68
N PHE A 210 14.16 3.04 8.64
CA PHE A 210 13.28 1.87 8.78
C PHE A 210 14.09 0.65 9.18
N THR A 211 13.43 -0.29 9.82
CA THR A 211 14.05 -1.53 10.29
C THR A 211 13.44 -2.75 9.61
N ASN A 212 14.22 -3.81 9.46
CA ASN A 212 13.74 -5.07 8.92
C ASN A 212 12.80 -5.73 9.93
N MET A 213 11.56 -6.00 9.52
CA MET A 213 10.58 -6.72 10.35
C MET A 213 10.58 -8.21 10.10
N LYS A 214 10.55 -8.60 8.83
CA LYS A 214 10.43 -9.99 8.38
C LYS A 214 11.24 -10.18 7.10
N GLU A 215 11.71 -11.41 6.90
CA GLU A 215 12.38 -11.86 5.71
C GLU A 215 11.80 -13.20 5.28
N PHE A 216 11.49 -13.35 4.02
CA PHE A 216 10.97 -14.56 3.41
C PHE A 216 11.85 -14.90 2.21
N VAL A 217 12.58 -16.01 2.29
CA VAL A 217 13.57 -16.40 1.29
C VAL A 217 13.44 -17.88 0.92
N GLY A 218 13.76 -18.19 -0.34
CA GLY A 218 13.84 -19.55 -0.81
C GLY A 218 12.55 -20.36 -0.65
N ASP A 219 12.64 -21.49 0.03
CA ASP A 219 11.54 -22.46 0.18
C ASP A 219 10.33 -21.92 0.96
N ASP A 220 10.46 -20.79 1.65
CA ASP A 220 9.36 -20.15 2.37
C ASP A 220 8.25 -19.68 1.42
N ILE A 221 8.62 -19.27 0.19
CA ILE A 221 7.71 -18.72 -0.80
C ILE A 221 8.00 -19.34 -2.17
N ALA A 222 7.73 -20.62 -2.30
CA ALA A 222 7.89 -21.35 -3.54
C ALA A 222 6.75 -22.35 -3.77
N THR A 223 6.36 -22.51 -5.03
CA THR A 223 5.54 -23.63 -5.52
C THR A 223 6.42 -24.59 -6.30
N GLU A 224 5.82 -25.61 -6.92
CA GLU A 224 6.53 -26.46 -7.86
C GLU A 224 7.06 -25.68 -9.08
N TYR A 225 6.43 -24.57 -9.44
CA TYR A 225 6.65 -23.86 -10.69
C TYR A 225 7.37 -22.53 -10.53
N SER A 226 6.97 -21.70 -9.57
CA SER A 226 7.50 -20.35 -9.39
C SER A 226 7.91 -20.07 -7.95
N ALA A 227 8.71 -19.01 -7.75
CA ALA A 227 9.16 -18.54 -6.46
C ALA A 227 9.38 -17.04 -6.48
N LEU A 228 9.38 -16.43 -5.28
CA LEU A 228 9.81 -15.04 -5.08
C LEU A 228 10.59 -14.91 -3.77
N MET A 229 11.21 -13.76 -3.58
CA MET A 229 11.81 -13.35 -2.31
C MET A 229 11.13 -12.06 -1.84
N SER A 230 10.95 -11.92 -0.53
CA SER A 230 10.32 -10.75 0.07
C SER A 230 11.01 -10.35 1.37
N LYS A 231 11.23 -9.05 1.55
CA LYS A 231 11.69 -8.46 2.81
C LYS A 231 10.78 -7.32 3.21
N VAL A 232 10.47 -7.21 4.48
CA VAL A 232 9.59 -6.17 5.00
C VAL A 232 10.39 -5.17 5.81
N VAL A 233 10.30 -3.90 5.42
CA VAL A 233 10.83 -2.77 6.20
C VAL A 233 9.69 -1.97 6.81
N ALA A 234 9.90 -1.42 8.00
CA ALA A 234 8.91 -0.61 8.69
C ALA A 234 9.54 0.52 9.50
N ASP A 235 8.78 1.60 9.69
CA ASP A 235 9.11 2.65 10.63
C ASP A 235 9.12 2.15 12.08
N GLY A 236 9.71 2.91 13.00
CA GLY A 236 9.83 2.52 14.40
C GLY A 236 8.50 2.31 15.13
N THR A 237 7.40 2.88 14.62
CA THR A 237 6.04 2.69 15.17
C THR A 237 5.28 1.55 14.51
N LYS A 238 5.80 0.98 13.42
CA LYS A 238 5.19 -0.04 12.56
C LYS A 238 3.86 0.40 11.92
N LYS A 239 3.63 1.69 11.80
CA LYS A 239 2.47 2.26 11.10
C LYS A 239 2.66 2.29 9.60
N VAL A 240 3.89 2.44 9.14
CA VAL A 240 4.26 2.41 7.73
C VAL A 240 5.13 1.19 7.47
N LYS A 241 4.65 0.28 6.63
CA LYS A 241 5.31 -0.99 6.31
C LYS A 241 5.37 -1.16 4.80
N PHE A 242 6.55 -1.47 4.29
CA PHE A 242 6.79 -1.74 2.89
C PHE A 242 7.45 -3.11 2.69
N PRO A 243 6.67 -4.15 2.37
CA PRO A 243 7.22 -5.36 1.78
C PRO A 243 7.79 -5.05 0.39
N ILE A 244 9.00 -5.53 0.12
CA ILE A 244 9.68 -5.42 -1.16
C ILE A 244 9.91 -6.81 -1.69
N ASN A 245 9.37 -7.09 -2.88
CA ASN A 245 9.45 -8.37 -3.54
C ASN A 245 10.37 -8.32 -4.75
N GLU A 246 11.12 -9.39 -4.97
CA GLU A 246 11.80 -9.66 -6.24
C GLU A 246 11.51 -11.06 -6.74
N PRO A 247 11.61 -11.35 -8.05
CA PRO A 247 11.51 -12.70 -8.57
C PRO A 247 12.58 -13.61 -7.95
N ALA A 248 12.31 -14.91 -7.91
CA ALA A 248 13.35 -15.90 -7.65
C ALA A 248 13.52 -16.80 -8.88
N ILE A 249 14.72 -17.36 -9.06
CA ILE A 249 15.00 -18.29 -10.15
C ILE A 249 14.18 -19.57 -9.95
N ALA A 250 13.26 -19.85 -10.86
CA ALA A 250 12.35 -20.98 -10.82
C ALA A 250 12.13 -21.60 -12.21
N LYS A 251 11.32 -22.66 -12.28
CA LYS A 251 11.04 -23.38 -13.56
C LYS A 251 10.22 -22.53 -14.53
N LYS A 252 9.32 -21.69 -14.01
CA LYS A 252 8.41 -20.84 -14.77
C LYS A 252 8.46 -19.41 -14.25
N LYS A 253 7.87 -18.46 -15.00
CA LYS A 253 7.76 -17.06 -14.61
C LYS A 253 6.99 -16.93 -13.29
N SER A 254 7.54 -16.16 -12.36
CA SER A 254 6.83 -15.81 -11.13
C SER A 254 5.76 -14.73 -11.40
N GLN A 255 4.86 -14.55 -10.46
CA GLN A 255 3.92 -13.43 -10.48
C GLN A 255 4.62 -12.05 -10.47
N ILE A 256 5.84 -11.97 -9.92
CA ILE A 256 6.62 -10.75 -9.92
C ILE A 256 7.17 -10.46 -11.32
N ASP A 257 7.64 -11.49 -12.04
CA ASP A 257 8.06 -11.35 -13.44
C ASP A 257 6.89 -10.91 -14.32
N GLU A 258 5.69 -11.51 -14.13
CA GLU A 258 4.48 -11.11 -14.86
C GLU A 258 4.14 -9.63 -14.59
N TYR A 259 4.19 -9.21 -13.31
CA TYR A 259 3.95 -7.82 -12.95
C TYR A 259 4.94 -6.88 -13.65
N LEU A 260 6.24 -7.16 -13.55
CA LEU A 260 7.30 -6.32 -14.13
C LEU A 260 7.15 -6.18 -15.65
N GLU A 261 6.72 -7.26 -16.33
CA GLU A 261 6.48 -7.26 -17.77
C GLU A 261 5.26 -6.41 -18.15
N PHE A 262 4.12 -6.63 -17.52
CA PHE A 262 2.88 -5.91 -17.84
C PHE A 262 2.88 -4.45 -17.35
N TYR A 263 3.51 -4.19 -16.22
CA TYR A 263 3.67 -2.82 -15.72
C TYR A 263 4.77 -2.06 -16.46
N GLY A 264 5.76 -2.77 -16.99
CA GLY A 264 6.91 -2.18 -17.68
C GLY A 264 7.97 -1.66 -16.73
N GLY A 265 8.21 -2.36 -15.62
CA GLY A 265 9.22 -2.06 -14.61
C GLY A 265 8.75 -2.19 -13.16
N PRO A 266 9.57 -1.74 -12.19
CA PRO A 266 9.22 -1.74 -10.78
C PRO A 266 8.04 -0.84 -10.45
N GLY A 267 7.24 -1.23 -9.45
CA GLY A 267 6.11 -0.44 -8.99
C GLY A 267 5.38 -1.08 -7.81
N VAL A 268 4.27 -0.47 -7.40
CA VAL A 268 3.44 -0.96 -6.30
C VAL A 268 2.55 -2.09 -6.79
N GLN A 269 2.71 -3.28 -6.18
CA GLN A 269 1.96 -4.47 -6.53
C GLN A 269 0.57 -4.47 -5.89
N HIS A 270 0.50 -4.26 -4.55
CA HIS A 270 -0.77 -4.23 -3.86
C HIS A 270 -0.76 -3.30 -2.65
N ILE A 271 -1.96 -2.91 -2.26
CA ILE A 271 -2.23 -2.14 -1.05
C ILE A 271 -3.09 -2.98 -0.12
N ALA A 272 -2.63 -3.20 1.10
CA ALA A 272 -3.40 -3.88 2.13
C ALA A 272 -4.20 -2.87 2.96
N LEU A 273 -5.49 -3.14 3.07
CA LEU A 273 -6.45 -2.33 3.81
C LEU A 273 -6.89 -3.06 5.08
N ALA A 274 -6.60 -2.47 6.23
CA ALA A 274 -7.02 -3.02 7.52
C ALA A 274 -8.53 -2.88 7.71
N THR A 275 -9.19 -3.95 8.13
CA THR A 275 -10.62 -3.96 8.51
C THR A 275 -10.82 -4.61 9.87
N ASN A 276 -11.90 -4.24 10.56
CA ASN A 276 -12.31 -4.88 11.82
C ASN A 276 -13.36 -5.99 11.62
N ASP A 277 -13.87 -6.13 10.39
CA ASP A 277 -14.85 -7.15 10.02
C ASP A 277 -14.66 -7.55 8.56
N ILE A 278 -13.73 -8.50 8.35
CA ILE A 278 -13.39 -8.95 6.99
C ILE A 278 -14.57 -9.67 6.32
N VAL A 279 -15.40 -10.35 7.08
CA VAL A 279 -16.59 -11.05 6.56
C VAL A 279 -17.58 -10.05 5.95
N ALA A 280 -17.96 -9.03 6.71
CA ALA A 280 -18.87 -7.98 6.22
C ALA A 280 -18.22 -7.21 5.05
N THR A 281 -16.93 -6.92 5.13
CA THR A 281 -16.17 -6.23 4.08
C THR A 281 -16.21 -7.02 2.77
N VAL A 282 -15.85 -8.31 2.80
CA VAL A 282 -15.79 -9.16 1.60
C VAL A 282 -17.18 -9.35 1.00
N ARG A 283 -18.21 -9.57 1.82
CA ARG A 283 -19.61 -9.69 1.34
C ARG A 283 -20.07 -8.41 0.63
N ALA A 284 -19.80 -7.25 1.22
CA ALA A 284 -20.16 -5.96 0.61
C ALA A 284 -19.42 -5.72 -0.71
N MET A 285 -18.11 -5.97 -0.74
CA MET A 285 -17.29 -5.78 -1.94
C MET A 285 -17.68 -6.75 -3.06
N ARG A 286 -17.97 -8.01 -2.76
CA ARG A 286 -18.52 -8.98 -3.75
C ARG A 286 -19.87 -8.55 -4.29
N ALA A 287 -20.76 -8.08 -3.42
CA ALA A 287 -22.06 -7.56 -3.85
C ALA A 287 -21.94 -6.34 -4.77
N ALA A 288 -20.86 -5.56 -4.61
CA ALA A 288 -20.51 -4.44 -5.50
C ALA A 288 -19.70 -4.85 -6.75
N GLY A 289 -19.47 -6.16 -6.98
CA GLY A 289 -18.83 -6.70 -8.17
C GLY A 289 -17.32 -6.86 -8.10
N VAL A 290 -16.70 -6.72 -6.91
CA VAL A 290 -15.25 -6.99 -6.74
C VAL A 290 -15.00 -8.49 -6.82
N GLU A 291 -14.06 -8.87 -7.69
CA GLU A 291 -13.58 -10.25 -7.79
C GLU A 291 -12.38 -10.48 -6.88
N PHE A 292 -12.38 -11.63 -6.20
CA PHE A 292 -11.29 -12.05 -5.33
C PHE A 292 -10.59 -13.30 -5.89
N LEU A 293 -9.32 -13.47 -5.54
CA LEU A 293 -8.61 -14.72 -5.74
C LEU A 293 -9.28 -15.83 -4.91
N SER A 294 -9.26 -17.03 -5.43
CA SER A 294 -9.90 -18.19 -4.78
C SER A 294 -8.88 -19.30 -4.55
N VAL A 295 -8.85 -19.82 -3.34
CA VAL A 295 -8.07 -20.99 -2.97
C VAL A 295 -8.95 -22.25 -2.95
N PRO A 296 -8.38 -23.47 -3.18
CA PRO A 296 -9.13 -24.72 -3.12
C PRO A 296 -9.74 -24.96 -1.74
N ASP A 297 -10.86 -25.68 -1.69
CA ASP A 297 -11.51 -26.05 -0.42
C ASP A 297 -10.61 -26.91 0.48
N ALA A 298 -9.71 -27.71 -0.13
CA ALA A 298 -8.73 -28.51 0.60
C ALA A 298 -7.82 -27.68 1.55
N TYR A 299 -7.62 -26.37 1.28
CA TYR A 299 -6.91 -25.49 2.19
C TYR A 299 -7.60 -25.43 3.58
N TYR A 300 -8.93 -25.42 3.59
CA TYR A 300 -9.71 -25.29 4.83
C TYR A 300 -9.85 -26.61 5.58
N ASP A 301 -9.61 -27.75 4.93
CA ASP A 301 -9.74 -29.08 5.56
C ASP A 301 -8.72 -29.27 6.70
N THR A 302 -7.54 -28.66 6.56
CA THR A 302 -6.46 -28.74 7.55
C THR A 302 -6.24 -27.43 8.31
N LEU A 303 -6.93 -26.35 7.96
CA LEU A 303 -6.69 -25.01 8.51
C LEU A 303 -6.79 -24.99 10.05
N GLY A 304 -7.76 -25.69 10.63
CA GLY A 304 -7.98 -25.73 12.07
C GLY A 304 -6.85 -26.37 12.87
N GLU A 305 -6.06 -27.23 12.23
CA GLU A 305 -4.95 -27.95 12.90
C GLU A 305 -3.80 -27.02 13.31
N TRP A 306 -3.58 -25.93 12.55
CA TRP A 306 -2.46 -25.02 12.76
C TRP A 306 -2.88 -23.57 13.08
N VAL A 307 -4.05 -23.13 12.62
CA VAL A 307 -4.57 -21.81 12.97
C VAL A 307 -5.27 -21.80 14.33
N GLY A 308 -5.90 -22.92 14.72
CA GLY A 308 -6.69 -23.01 15.95
C GLY A 308 -7.94 -22.13 15.89
N ASP A 309 -8.39 -21.66 17.07
CA ASP A 309 -9.60 -20.86 17.18
C ASP A 309 -9.42 -19.46 16.59
N THR A 310 -10.38 -19.04 15.77
CA THR A 310 -10.49 -17.71 15.22
C THR A 310 -11.89 -17.13 15.47
N ARG A 311 -12.02 -15.79 15.40
CA ARG A 311 -13.33 -15.12 15.56
C ARG A 311 -14.36 -15.60 14.55
N VAL A 312 -13.94 -15.91 13.34
CA VAL A 312 -14.76 -16.37 12.24
C VAL A 312 -14.65 -17.90 12.14
N PRO A 313 -15.76 -18.65 12.13
CA PRO A 313 -15.72 -20.10 11.93
C PRO A 313 -15.07 -20.49 10.59
N ILE A 314 -14.36 -21.62 10.56
CA ILE A 314 -13.65 -22.10 9.37
C ILE A 314 -14.60 -22.29 8.17
N ASP A 315 -15.82 -22.76 8.43
CA ASP A 315 -16.82 -22.94 7.37
C ASP A 315 -17.20 -21.60 6.69
N GLU A 316 -17.26 -20.50 7.44
CA GLU A 316 -17.53 -19.18 6.92
C GLU A 316 -16.30 -18.62 6.18
N LEU A 317 -15.08 -18.88 6.68
CA LEU A 317 -13.83 -18.56 5.95
C LEU A 317 -13.78 -19.30 4.62
N ARG A 318 -14.16 -20.58 4.60
CA ARG A 318 -14.24 -21.42 3.38
C ARG A 318 -15.26 -20.87 2.38
N GLU A 319 -16.47 -20.51 2.85
CA GLU A 319 -17.52 -19.93 2.00
C GLU A 319 -17.01 -18.67 1.29
N LEU A 320 -16.35 -17.80 2.03
CA LEU A 320 -15.86 -16.51 1.55
C LEU A 320 -14.45 -16.55 0.96
N LYS A 321 -13.78 -17.71 0.97
CA LYS A 321 -12.40 -17.88 0.50
C LYS A 321 -11.41 -16.98 1.23
N ILE A 322 -11.67 -16.68 2.49
CA ILE A 322 -10.79 -15.91 3.36
C ILE A 322 -9.71 -16.84 3.90
N LEU A 323 -8.45 -16.41 3.80
CA LEU A 323 -7.28 -17.10 4.34
C LEU A 323 -7.08 -16.71 5.81
N ALA A 324 -6.49 -17.61 6.58
CA ALA A 324 -6.10 -17.33 7.95
C ALA A 324 -4.66 -17.77 8.19
N ASP A 325 -3.92 -17.06 9.03
CA ASP A 325 -2.58 -17.41 9.47
C ASP A 325 -2.39 -17.08 10.95
N ARG A 326 -1.49 -17.78 11.62
CA ARG A 326 -1.18 -17.58 13.03
C ARG A 326 0.32 -17.48 13.25
N ASP A 327 0.71 -16.52 14.07
CA ASP A 327 2.07 -16.39 14.59
C ASP A 327 2.08 -16.41 16.13
N GLU A 328 3.21 -16.09 16.72
CA GLU A 328 3.39 -16.06 18.19
C GLU A 328 2.56 -15.00 18.91
N ASP A 329 2.19 -13.91 18.19
CA ASP A 329 1.46 -12.77 18.73
C ASP A 329 -0.07 -12.92 18.58
N GLY A 330 -0.53 -13.80 17.69
CA GLY A 330 -1.96 -13.98 17.44
C GLY A 330 -2.27 -14.55 16.06
N TYR A 331 -3.38 -14.13 15.47
CA TYR A 331 -3.74 -14.56 14.11
C TYR A 331 -4.18 -13.37 13.23
N LEU A 332 -4.20 -13.59 11.95
CA LEU A 332 -4.72 -12.67 10.94
C LEU A 332 -5.66 -13.40 9.99
N LEU A 333 -6.60 -12.66 9.42
CA LEU A 333 -7.45 -13.09 8.32
C LEU A 333 -7.15 -12.20 7.13
N GLN A 334 -7.07 -12.77 5.93
CA GLN A 334 -6.72 -12.00 4.73
C GLN A 334 -7.37 -12.58 3.47
N ILE A 335 -7.62 -11.71 2.50
CA ILE A 335 -8.08 -12.10 1.17
C ILE A 335 -7.58 -11.07 0.15
N PHE A 336 -7.36 -11.50 -1.08
CA PHE A 336 -6.80 -10.68 -2.14
C PHE A 336 -7.79 -10.54 -3.29
N THR A 337 -7.94 -9.33 -3.82
CA THR A 337 -8.70 -9.14 -5.07
C THR A 337 -7.91 -9.69 -6.25
N LYS A 338 -8.60 -9.98 -7.34
CA LYS A 338 -7.93 -10.00 -8.63
C LYS A 338 -7.45 -8.59 -8.97
N PRO A 339 -6.53 -8.43 -9.94
CA PRO A 339 -6.19 -7.09 -10.44
C PRO A 339 -7.45 -6.30 -10.77
N VAL A 340 -7.46 -5.02 -10.36
CA VAL A 340 -8.65 -4.15 -10.48
C VAL A 340 -8.70 -3.38 -11.80
N GLN A 341 -7.79 -3.70 -12.70
CA GLN A 341 -7.65 -3.10 -14.03
C GLN A 341 -7.27 -4.19 -15.06
N ASP A 342 -7.30 -3.85 -16.36
CA ASP A 342 -7.06 -4.80 -17.45
C ASP A 342 -5.65 -5.40 -17.42
N ARG A 343 -4.62 -4.61 -17.09
CA ARG A 343 -3.27 -5.13 -16.88
C ARG A 343 -3.23 -5.90 -15.55
N PRO A 344 -2.66 -7.11 -15.47
CA PRO A 344 -2.56 -7.88 -14.23
C PRO A 344 -1.48 -7.30 -13.30
N THR A 345 -1.68 -6.09 -12.81
CA THR A 345 -0.72 -5.32 -12.03
C THR A 345 -1.26 -5.06 -10.63
N VAL A 346 -1.86 -3.89 -10.35
CA VAL A 346 -2.30 -3.52 -9.01
C VAL A 346 -3.52 -4.31 -8.56
N PHE A 347 -3.46 -4.84 -7.33
CA PHE A 347 -4.58 -5.47 -6.64
C PHE A 347 -4.62 -5.02 -5.16
N PHE A 348 -5.59 -5.48 -4.41
CA PHE A 348 -5.79 -5.11 -3.01
C PHE A 348 -5.85 -6.32 -2.11
N GLU A 349 -5.39 -6.14 -0.88
CA GLU A 349 -5.55 -7.07 0.21
C GLU A 349 -6.51 -6.48 1.25
N MET A 350 -7.45 -7.27 1.75
CA MET A 350 -8.21 -6.99 2.96
C MET A 350 -7.61 -7.80 4.08
N ILE A 351 -7.22 -7.13 5.17
CA ILE A 351 -6.59 -7.79 6.31
C ILE A 351 -7.27 -7.43 7.63
N GLU A 352 -7.57 -8.44 8.44
CA GLU A 352 -8.06 -8.30 9.81
C GLU A 352 -7.05 -8.94 10.76
N ARG A 353 -6.50 -8.16 11.69
CA ARG A 353 -5.47 -8.59 12.63
C ARG A 353 -6.02 -8.79 14.03
N HIS A 354 -5.67 -9.91 14.64
CA HIS A 354 -5.95 -10.24 16.04
C HIS A 354 -4.63 -10.55 16.75
N GLY A 355 -3.85 -9.48 17.02
CA GLY A 355 -2.54 -9.58 17.65
C GLY A 355 -1.39 -9.79 16.66
N SER A 356 -1.56 -10.65 15.67
CA SER A 356 -0.51 -10.99 14.70
C SER A 356 0.09 -9.77 14.01
N MET A 357 1.41 -9.72 13.99
CA MET A 357 2.21 -8.75 13.21
C MET A 357 2.76 -9.37 11.93
N GLY A 358 2.40 -10.61 11.63
CA GLY A 358 2.83 -11.35 10.45
C GLY A 358 2.23 -10.86 9.13
N PHE A 359 2.62 -11.53 8.05
CA PHE A 359 2.17 -11.25 6.68
C PHE A 359 1.56 -12.48 6.01
N GLY A 360 1.09 -13.46 6.80
CA GLY A 360 0.42 -14.65 6.27
C GLY A 360 1.38 -15.69 5.68
N LYS A 361 2.52 -15.97 6.33
CA LYS A 361 3.50 -16.95 5.84
C LYS A 361 2.86 -18.31 5.52
N GLY A 362 1.95 -18.79 6.39
CA GLY A 362 1.21 -20.05 6.18
C GLY A 362 0.28 -20.04 4.97
N ASN A 363 -0.08 -18.86 4.48
CA ASN A 363 -0.98 -18.66 3.34
C ASN A 363 -0.24 -18.53 2.00
N PHE A 364 1.08 -18.29 2.00
CA PHE A 364 1.83 -17.98 0.78
C PHE A 364 1.65 -19.04 -0.30
N LYS A 365 1.77 -20.32 0.04
CA LYS A 365 1.61 -21.40 -0.93
C LYS A 365 0.22 -21.36 -1.58
N ALA A 366 -0.84 -21.24 -0.79
CA ALA A 366 -2.21 -21.22 -1.30
C ALA A 366 -2.49 -19.97 -2.16
N LEU A 367 -1.95 -18.81 -1.76
CA LEU A 367 -2.03 -17.58 -2.52
C LEU A 367 -1.29 -17.70 -3.86
N PHE A 368 -0.06 -18.22 -3.84
CA PHE A 368 0.74 -18.41 -5.04
C PHE A 368 0.05 -19.33 -6.04
N GLU A 369 -0.42 -20.48 -5.61
CA GLU A 369 -1.18 -21.40 -6.46
C GLU A 369 -2.45 -20.74 -7.02
N ALA A 370 -3.09 -19.84 -6.27
CA ALA A 370 -4.24 -19.09 -6.78
C ALA A 370 -3.83 -18.09 -7.89
N ILE A 371 -2.71 -17.41 -7.72
CA ILE A 371 -2.20 -16.47 -8.72
C ILE A 371 -1.69 -17.21 -9.95
N GLU A 372 -0.96 -18.33 -9.79
CA GLU A 372 -0.49 -19.17 -10.89
C GLU A 372 -1.66 -19.67 -11.76
N ARG A 373 -2.80 -20.04 -11.17
CA ARG A 373 -4.01 -20.38 -11.93
C ARG A 373 -4.55 -19.21 -12.76
N GLU A 374 -4.47 -18.00 -12.26
CA GLU A 374 -4.86 -16.82 -13.03
C GLU A 374 -3.83 -16.51 -14.15
N GLN A 375 -2.52 -16.70 -13.90
CA GLN A 375 -1.47 -16.58 -14.92
C GLN A 375 -1.67 -17.62 -16.04
N GLU A 376 -1.99 -18.87 -15.69
CA GLU A 376 -2.25 -19.94 -16.66
C GLU A 376 -3.43 -19.60 -17.57
N LYS A 377 -4.53 -19.04 -17.02
CA LYS A 377 -5.68 -18.59 -17.83
C LYS A 377 -5.30 -17.51 -18.83
N ARG A 378 -4.30 -16.69 -18.50
CA ARG A 378 -3.77 -15.66 -19.41
C ARG A 378 -2.69 -16.18 -20.35
N GLY A 379 -2.29 -17.47 -20.25
CA GLY A 379 -1.22 -18.07 -21.03
C GLY A 379 0.18 -17.55 -20.68
N ASN A 380 0.39 -17.10 -19.44
CA ASN A 380 1.62 -16.46 -18.99
C ASN A 380 2.36 -17.22 -17.87
N LEU A 381 2.00 -18.47 -17.63
CA LEU A 381 2.66 -19.36 -16.68
C LEU A 381 3.59 -20.37 -17.36
#